data_c4d24476e205f52671a17f966eb17389
#
_entry.id   c4d24476e205f52671a17f966eb17389
#
_cell.length_a   1.000
_cell.length_b   1.000
_cell.length_c   1.000
_cell.angle_alpha   90.00
_cell.angle_beta   90.00
_cell.angle_gamma   90.00
#
_symmetry.space_group_name_H-M   'P 1'
#
loop_
_entity.id
_entity.type
_entity.pdbx_description
1 polymer ?
#
loop_
_entity_poly.entity_id
_entity_poly.type
_entity_poly.pdbx_seq_one_letter_code
_entity_poly.pdbx_strand_id
1 'polypeptide(L)'
;MSIRHVLVVDDEPDICELLEITLARMGLEATTATRLEPARALLAERDFDLCLTDMRLPDGDGLELVRHIQCERPELPVAVITAHGSVDTAVQALKLGAFDFVSKPVDLKQLRELIDAALRLETRGPGPEEGPDDATTPARPDDSPLLGHSEPMQRLRATIHKLARSQAPVFISGESGSGKELVAREIHRLGPRAERPFVPVNCGAIPGELMESEFFGHRKGAFTGATQDHTGLFQSADGGTLFLDEVADLPLPMQVKLLRAIQERAIKPVGGTREIPVDVRILSATHHDLEKAVREGRFRQDLYYRLNVIELKVPPLRNRRGDIERLAARILRRISEQWETGDLELAPDALAALQGHGFPGNVRELENILERAATLCEGRLIHADNIDLPATGLGTEPVMDRAPDSPPDPDHSARNEADRALDDQLAAQERQAIATALQQTGGNRTAAARLLGLSFRQLRYRLKKLGIE
;
A
#
# COMPACT_ATOMS: atom_id res chain seq x y z
N MET A 1 16.29 22.41 -25.59
CA MET A 1 15.43 22.28 -24.40
C MET A 1 14.24 23.20 -24.63
N SER A 2 13.04 22.67 -24.74
CA SER A 2 11.83 23.51 -24.83
C SER A 2 11.64 24.21 -23.49
N ILE A 3 11.33 25.51 -23.55
CA ILE A 3 10.97 26.28 -22.36
C ILE A 3 9.62 25.73 -21.87
N ARG A 4 9.51 25.41 -20.60
CA ARG A 4 8.29 24.90 -19.99
C ARG A 4 7.37 26.04 -19.58
N HIS A 5 6.07 25.85 -19.84
CA HIS A 5 5.06 26.88 -19.64
C HIS A 5 4.14 26.54 -18.47
N VAL A 6 3.96 27.48 -17.54
CA VAL A 6 3.08 27.33 -16.36
C VAL A 6 1.94 28.30 -16.43
N LEU A 7 0.69 27.81 -16.32
CA LEU A 7 -0.49 28.64 -16.16
C LEU A 7 -0.69 28.99 -14.69
N VAL A 8 -0.77 30.28 -14.36
CA VAL A 8 -1.07 30.76 -13.00
C VAL A 8 -2.40 31.47 -13.02
N VAL A 9 -3.33 31.04 -12.15
CA VAL A 9 -4.68 31.60 -12.06
C VAL A 9 -4.94 32.07 -10.63
N ASP A 10 -4.87 33.37 -10.39
CA ASP A 10 -5.09 33.98 -9.07
C ASP A 10 -5.63 35.40 -9.28
N ASP A 11 -6.65 35.82 -8.52
CA ASP A 11 -7.23 37.14 -8.62
C ASP A 11 -6.44 38.24 -7.91
N GLU A 12 -5.42 37.84 -7.11
CA GLU A 12 -4.50 38.76 -6.43
C GLU A 12 -3.27 39.06 -7.30
N PRO A 13 -3.12 40.29 -7.86
CA PRO A 13 -1.97 40.60 -8.73
C PRO A 13 -0.61 40.41 -8.07
N ASP A 14 -0.50 40.70 -6.78
CA ASP A 14 0.74 40.57 -6.01
C ASP A 14 1.19 39.10 -5.93
N ILE A 15 0.25 38.17 -5.86
CA ILE A 15 0.54 36.73 -5.86
C ILE A 15 0.94 36.27 -7.25
N CYS A 16 0.26 36.73 -8.30
CA CYS A 16 0.64 36.47 -9.68
C CYS A 16 2.10 36.92 -9.93
N GLU A 17 2.46 38.16 -9.57
CA GLU A 17 3.82 38.69 -9.72
C GLU A 17 4.86 37.86 -8.94
N LEU A 18 4.57 37.49 -7.69
CA LEU A 18 5.45 36.65 -6.86
C LEU A 18 5.69 35.28 -7.52
N LEU A 19 4.63 34.67 -8.06
CA LEU A 19 4.73 33.38 -8.75
C LEU A 19 5.49 33.50 -10.06
N GLU A 20 5.25 34.54 -10.88
CA GLU A 20 5.98 34.81 -12.11
C GLU A 20 7.48 34.96 -11.87
N ILE A 21 7.89 35.77 -10.88
CA ILE A 21 9.29 35.96 -10.50
C ILE A 21 9.91 34.61 -10.04
N THR A 22 9.15 33.83 -9.27
CA THR A 22 9.65 32.55 -8.75
C THR A 22 9.84 31.54 -9.87
N LEU A 23 8.86 31.43 -10.78
CA LEU A 23 8.90 30.55 -11.94
C LEU A 23 10.03 30.95 -12.91
N ALA A 24 10.20 32.26 -13.20
CA ALA A 24 11.28 32.77 -14.03
C ALA A 24 12.67 32.42 -13.45
N ARG A 25 12.86 32.46 -12.12
CA ARG A 25 14.10 32.04 -11.46
C ARG A 25 14.36 30.53 -11.59
N MET A 26 13.33 29.74 -11.83
CA MET A 26 13.45 28.30 -12.12
C MET A 26 13.62 27.99 -13.61
N GLY A 27 13.64 29.02 -14.47
CA GLY A 27 13.76 28.88 -15.93
C GLY A 27 12.47 28.45 -16.60
N LEU A 28 11.33 28.75 -15.98
CA LEU A 28 9.97 28.47 -16.46
C LEU A 28 9.30 29.75 -16.93
N GLU A 29 8.45 29.65 -17.95
CA GLU A 29 7.65 30.77 -18.45
C GLU A 29 6.24 30.71 -17.83
N ALA A 30 5.80 31.80 -17.20
CA ALA A 30 4.49 31.91 -16.61
C ALA A 30 3.54 32.66 -17.53
N THR A 31 2.30 32.19 -17.61
CA THR A 31 1.17 32.92 -18.19
C THR A 31 0.12 33.07 -17.10
N THR A 32 -0.33 34.31 -16.83
CA THR A 32 -1.25 34.59 -15.74
C THR A 32 -2.66 34.82 -16.24
N ALA A 33 -3.65 34.42 -15.44
CA ALA A 33 -5.07 34.75 -15.60
C ALA A 33 -5.65 35.09 -14.22
N THR A 34 -6.54 36.08 -14.18
CA THR A 34 -7.17 36.53 -12.92
C THR A 34 -8.60 36.00 -12.73
N ARG A 35 -9.08 35.18 -13.67
CA ARG A 35 -10.43 34.64 -13.70
C ARG A 35 -10.47 33.27 -14.38
N LEU A 36 -11.54 32.53 -14.11
CA LEU A 36 -11.77 31.17 -14.61
C LEU A 36 -11.92 31.14 -16.15
N GLU A 37 -12.75 32.03 -16.72
CA GLU A 37 -13.01 32.04 -18.17
C GLU A 37 -11.78 32.35 -19.01
N PRO A 38 -10.96 33.40 -18.71
CA PRO A 38 -9.69 33.60 -19.39
C PRO A 38 -8.73 32.40 -19.26
N ALA A 39 -8.71 31.75 -18.09
CA ALA A 39 -7.86 30.55 -17.87
C ALA A 39 -8.28 29.39 -18.79
N ARG A 40 -9.59 29.14 -18.94
CA ARG A 40 -10.14 28.13 -19.87
C ARG A 40 -9.81 28.46 -21.34
N ALA A 41 -9.90 29.71 -21.73
CA ALA A 41 -9.54 30.15 -23.08
C ALA A 41 -8.04 29.88 -23.35
N LEU A 42 -7.13 30.22 -22.41
CA LEU A 42 -5.71 29.95 -22.51
C LEU A 42 -5.39 28.44 -22.60
N LEU A 43 -6.10 27.64 -21.83
CA LEU A 43 -5.98 26.18 -21.90
C LEU A 43 -6.42 25.60 -23.24
N ALA A 44 -7.40 26.24 -23.93
CA ALA A 44 -7.86 25.82 -25.25
C ALA A 44 -6.86 26.23 -26.36
N GLU A 45 -6.14 27.35 -26.18
CA GLU A 45 -5.25 27.93 -27.20
C GLU A 45 -3.81 27.40 -27.12
N ARG A 46 -3.34 27.01 -25.94
CA ARG A 46 -1.93 26.67 -25.70
C ARG A 46 -1.79 25.42 -24.83
N ASP A 47 -0.62 24.79 -24.94
CA ASP A 47 -0.22 23.72 -24.04
C ASP A 47 0.56 24.29 -22.86
N PHE A 48 0.30 23.72 -21.69
CA PHE A 48 0.97 24.04 -20.43
C PHE A 48 1.52 22.78 -19.80
N ASP A 49 2.64 22.90 -19.08
CA ASP A 49 3.29 21.83 -18.35
C ASP A 49 2.80 21.73 -16.88
N LEU A 50 2.19 22.79 -16.36
CA LEU A 50 1.64 22.86 -15.00
C LEU A 50 0.58 23.96 -14.93
N CYS A 51 -0.48 23.76 -14.16
CA CYS A 51 -1.44 24.78 -13.77
C CYS A 51 -1.41 25.00 -12.26
N LEU A 52 -1.28 26.26 -11.84
CA LEU A 52 -1.43 26.71 -10.45
C LEU A 52 -2.70 27.57 -10.39
N THR A 53 -3.69 27.19 -9.59
CA THR A 53 -4.96 27.94 -9.51
C THR A 53 -5.30 28.29 -8.07
N ASP A 54 -5.76 29.53 -7.85
CA ASP A 54 -6.41 29.84 -6.57
C ASP A 54 -7.74 29.08 -6.45
N MET A 55 -8.11 28.80 -5.24
CA MET A 55 -9.38 28.18 -4.88
C MET A 55 -10.58 29.08 -5.18
N ARG A 56 -10.47 30.37 -4.91
CA ARG A 56 -11.54 31.35 -5.04
C ARG A 56 -11.20 32.35 -6.13
N LEU A 57 -11.98 32.34 -7.20
CA LEU A 57 -11.86 33.28 -8.30
C LEU A 57 -13.12 34.14 -8.39
N PRO A 58 -13.06 35.39 -8.92
CA PRO A 58 -14.20 36.30 -8.98
C PRO A 58 -15.39 35.78 -9.78
N ASP A 59 -15.17 34.88 -10.72
CA ASP A 59 -16.14 34.31 -11.64
C ASP A 59 -16.43 32.82 -11.41
N GLY A 60 -15.89 32.22 -10.34
CA GLY A 60 -16.16 30.82 -9.99
C GLY A 60 -15.22 30.22 -8.99
N ASP A 61 -15.28 28.89 -8.85
CA ASP A 61 -14.46 28.12 -7.94
C ASP A 61 -13.28 27.48 -8.71
N GLY A 62 -12.04 27.63 -8.21
CA GLY A 62 -10.87 26.97 -8.78
C GLY A 62 -11.02 25.44 -8.91
N LEU A 63 -11.89 24.82 -8.11
CA LEU A 63 -12.25 23.41 -8.26
C LEU A 63 -12.94 23.10 -9.60
N GLU A 64 -13.64 24.07 -10.18
CA GLU A 64 -14.22 23.91 -11.53
C GLU A 64 -13.13 23.82 -12.60
N LEU A 65 -12.05 24.61 -12.43
CA LEU A 65 -10.90 24.53 -13.32
C LEU A 65 -10.17 23.19 -13.19
N VAL A 66 -10.02 22.68 -11.96
CA VAL A 66 -9.47 21.35 -11.72
C VAL A 66 -10.29 20.28 -12.44
N ARG A 67 -11.64 20.30 -12.33
CA ARG A 67 -12.53 19.35 -13.04
C ARG A 67 -12.38 19.46 -14.55
N HIS A 68 -12.37 20.69 -15.08
CA HIS A 68 -12.20 20.94 -16.51
C HIS A 68 -10.88 20.35 -17.04
N ILE A 69 -9.77 20.63 -16.37
CA ILE A 69 -8.45 20.10 -16.72
C ILE A 69 -8.45 18.56 -16.66
N GLN A 70 -9.04 17.97 -15.61
CA GLN A 70 -9.08 16.50 -15.48
C GLN A 70 -9.95 15.82 -16.54
N CYS A 71 -10.96 16.52 -17.09
CA CYS A 71 -11.80 15.98 -18.17
C CYS A 71 -11.15 16.12 -19.54
N GLU A 72 -10.53 17.24 -19.85
CA GLU A 72 -10.06 17.59 -21.20
C GLU A 72 -8.55 17.32 -21.38
N ARG A 73 -7.76 17.49 -20.31
CA ARG A 73 -6.30 17.37 -20.32
C ARG A 73 -5.79 16.64 -19.06
N PRO A 74 -6.12 15.36 -18.87
CA PRO A 74 -5.80 14.62 -17.66
C PRO A 74 -4.32 14.47 -17.38
N GLU A 75 -3.44 14.68 -18.36
CA GLU A 75 -1.99 14.73 -18.21
C GLU A 75 -1.48 16.01 -17.58
N LEU A 76 -2.19 17.13 -17.69
CA LEU A 76 -1.74 18.41 -17.16
C LEU A 76 -1.85 18.39 -15.62
N PRO A 77 -0.72 18.40 -14.88
CA PRO A 77 -0.76 18.51 -13.44
C PRO A 77 -1.34 19.87 -13.03
N VAL A 78 -2.29 19.87 -12.09
CA VAL A 78 -2.88 21.08 -11.53
C VAL A 78 -2.72 21.11 -10.03
N ALA A 79 -2.15 22.17 -9.48
CA ALA A 79 -2.05 22.41 -8.05
C ALA A 79 -2.90 23.60 -7.64
N VAL A 80 -3.49 23.50 -6.44
CA VAL A 80 -4.42 24.50 -5.92
C VAL A 80 -3.75 25.33 -4.83
N ILE A 81 -3.92 26.66 -4.91
CA ILE A 81 -3.47 27.60 -3.88
C ILE A 81 -4.69 27.89 -2.99
N THR A 82 -4.58 27.74 -1.69
CA THR A 82 -5.72 27.85 -0.76
C THR A 82 -5.39 28.73 0.45
N ALA A 83 -6.37 29.46 0.95
CA ALA A 83 -6.21 30.27 2.16
C ALA A 83 -5.99 29.39 3.40
N HIS A 84 -5.26 29.93 4.38
CA HIS A 84 -4.93 29.24 5.63
C HIS A 84 -6.19 28.77 6.38
N GLY A 85 -6.30 27.45 6.65
CA GLY A 85 -7.38 26.87 7.49
C GLY A 85 -8.45 26.04 6.76
N SER A 86 -8.45 25.94 5.42
CA SER A 86 -9.45 25.16 4.69
C SER A 86 -8.93 23.78 4.27
N VAL A 87 -8.61 22.93 5.26
CA VAL A 87 -8.18 21.55 5.00
C VAL A 87 -9.23 20.78 4.20
N ASP A 88 -10.52 21.01 4.45
CA ASP A 88 -11.62 20.35 3.73
C ASP A 88 -11.64 20.69 2.25
N THR A 89 -11.34 21.93 1.89
CA THR A 89 -11.29 22.39 0.49
C THR A 89 -10.05 21.86 -0.24
N ALA A 90 -8.90 21.80 0.43
CA ALA A 90 -7.71 21.17 -0.11
C ALA A 90 -7.95 19.67 -0.39
N VAL A 91 -8.61 18.97 0.55
CA VAL A 91 -9.04 17.57 0.38
C VAL A 91 -9.99 17.41 -0.81
N GLN A 92 -10.92 18.35 -1.02
CA GLN A 92 -11.81 18.33 -2.18
C GLN A 92 -11.06 18.50 -3.50
N ALA A 93 -10.08 19.41 -3.56
CA ALA A 93 -9.23 19.60 -4.74
C ALA A 93 -8.51 18.31 -5.12
N LEU A 94 -7.88 17.64 -4.14
CA LEU A 94 -7.19 16.38 -4.35
C LEU A 94 -8.13 15.25 -4.79
N LYS A 95 -9.36 15.17 -4.23
CA LYS A 95 -10.40 14.22 -4.67
C LYS A 95 -10.84 14.43 -6.11
N LEU A 96 -10.81 15.67 -6.59
CA LEU A 96 -11.13 16.04 -7.96
C LEU A 96 -9.96 15.83 -8.94
N GLY A 97 -8.80 15.42 -8.45
CA GLY A 97 -7.64 15.09 -9.26
C GLY A 97 -6.55 16.17 -9.28
N ALA A 98 -6.59 17.17 -8.40
CA ALA A 98 -5.46 18.07 -8.22
C ALA A 98 -4.21 17.26 -7.82
N PHE A 99 -3.07 17.65 -8.38
CA PHE A 99 -1.78 17.04 -8.07
C PHE A 99 -1.37 17.27 -6.62
N ASP A 100 -1.49 18.52 -6.14
CA ASP A 100 -1.17 18.92 -4.76
C ASP A 100 -1.83 20.27 -4.45
N PHE A 101 -1.59 20.81 -3.25
CA PHE A 101 -2.02 22.14 -2.85
C PHE A 101 -0.94 22.91 -2.11
N VAL A 102 -1.02 24.24 -2.16
CA VAL A 102 -0.15 25.17 -1.42
C VAL A 102 -1.02 26.09 -0.58
N SER A 103 -0.68 26.30 0.69
CA SER A 103 -1.42 27.23 1.54
C SER A 103 -0.85 28.66 1.42
N LYS A 104 -1.74 29.65 1.41
CA LYS A 104 -1.37 31.07 1.55
C LYS A 104 -1.08 31.36 3.05
N PRO A 105 0.00 32.05 3.44
CA PRO A 105 1.01 32.67 2.57
C PRO A 105 1.90 31.60 1.88
N VAL A 106 2.18 31.83 0.58
CA VAL A 106 2.92 30.88 -0.25
C VAL A 106 4.37 30.76 0.23
N ASP A 107 4.75 29.60 0.74
CA ASP A 107 6.14 29.25 1.05
C ASP A 107 6.87 28.92 -0.26
N LEU A 108 7.85 29.75 -0.62
CA LEU A 108 8.61 29.60 -1.86
C LEU A 108 9.40 28.28 -1.94
N LYS A 109 9.82 27.72 -0.82
CA LYS A 109 10.50 26.43 -0.79
C LYS A 109 9.52 25.30 -1.12
N GLN A 110 8.37 25.29 -0.49
CA GLN A 110 7.31 24.32 -0.72
C GLN A 110 6.80 24.40 -2.17
N LEU A 111 6.62 25.62 -2.69
CA LEU A 111 6.22 25.83 -4.07
C LEU A 111 7.23 25.25 -5.07
N ARG A 112 8.53 25.46 -4.86
CA ARG A 112 9.58 24.89 -5.72
C ARG A 112 9.58 23.37 -5.71
N GLU A 113 9.48 22.76 -4.53
CA GLU A 113 9.41 21.30 -4.38
C GLU A 113 8.21 20.72 -5.13
N LEU A 114 7.04 21.39 -5.06
CA LEU A 114 5.85 21.03 -5.78
C LEU A 114 6.04 21.12 -7.30
N ILE A 115 6.57 22.25 -7.80
CA ILE A 115 6.80 22.45 -9.22
C ILE A 115 7.77 21.40 -9.78
N ASP A 116 8.88 21.16 -9.09
CA ASP A 116 9.85 20.13 -9.48
C ASP A 116 9.23 18.74 -9.52
N ALA A 117 8.35 18.41 -8.57
CA ALA A 117 7.65 17.14 -8.55
C ALA A 117 6.64 17.02 -9.70
N ALA A 118 5.89 18.09 -10.00
CA ALA A 118 4.92 18.12 -11.10
C ALA A 118 5.61 17.95 -12.47
N LEU A 119 6.70 18.66 -12.70
CA LEU A 119 7.43 18.64 -13.97
C LEU A 119 8.18 17.31 -14.23
N ARG A 120 8.49 16.54 -13.18
CA ARG A 120 9.05 15.18 -13.33
C ARG A 120 8.05 14.16 -13.86
N LEU A 121 6.76 14.41 -13.72
CA LEU A 121 5.72 13.52 -14.25
C LEU A 121 5.69 13.53 -15.78
N GLU A 122 5.93 14.68 -16.42
CA GLU A 122 5.89 14.81 -17.88
C GLU A 122 7.08 14.12 -18.58
N THR A 123 8.24 14.07 -17.92
CA THR A 123 9.42 13.37 -18.49
C THR A 123 9.24 11.85 -18.55
N ARG A 124 8.14 11.32 -17.98
CA ARG A 124 7.74 9.90 -18.01
C ARG A 124 6.44 9.66 -18.80
N GLY A 125 6.14 10.50 -19.80
CA GLY A 125 5.09 10.23 -20.79
C GLY A 125 5.26 8.85 -21.41
N PRO A 126 4.19 8.24 -22.01
CA PRO A 126 4.35 7.01 -22.79
C PRO A 126 5.48 7.24 -23.77
N GLY A 127 6.49 6.37 -23.71
CA GLY A 127 7.66 6.47 -24.57
C GLY A 127 7.23 6.63 -26.03
N PRO A 128 8.08 7.29 -26.88
CA PRO A 128 7.70 7.55 -28.26
C PRO A 128 7.27 6.25 -28.91
N GLU A 129 6.16 6.31 -29.67
CA GLU A 129 5.78 5.26 -30.60
C GLU A 129 6.96 5.02 -31.53
N GLU A 130 7.79 4.04 -31.21
CA GLU A 130 8.84 3.58 -32.09
C GLU A 130 8.18 2.95 -33.32
N GLY A 131 8.56 3.49 -34.48
CA GLY A 131 8.16 2.98 -35.77
C GLY A 131 8.51 1.49 -35.95
N PRO A 132 7.93 0.83 -36.93
CA PRO A 132 8.08 -0.62 -37.10
C PRO A 132 9.46 -0.95 -37.70
N ASP A 133 10.46 -1.18 -36.89
CA ASP A 133 11.67 -1.97 -37.16
C ASP A 133 12.74 -1.76 -36.08
N ASP A 134 12.59 -2.43 -34.93
CA ASP A 134 13.68 -3.21 -34.32
C ASP A 134 13.12 -4.07 -33.17
N ALA A 135 13.35 -5.36 -33.28
CA ALA A 135 12.85 -6.36 -32.33
C ALA A 135 13.69 -6.33 -31.05
N THR A 136 13.29 -5.49 -30.09
CA THR A 136 13.66 -5.64 -28.69
C THR A 136 12.38 -5.57 -27.85
N THR A 137 12.04 -6.65 -27.24
CA THR A 137 10.87 -7.08 -26.49
C THR A 137 10.13 -5.95 -25.78
N PRO A 138 8.85 -5.67 -26.09
CA PRO A 138 8.03 -4.78 -25.27
C PRO A 138 7.93 -5.37 -23.86
N ALA A 139 8.12 -4.56 -22.84
CA ALA A 139 7.85 -4.96 -21.46
C ALA A 139 6.46 -5.60 -21.40
N ARG A 140 6.44 -6.91 -21.17
CA ARG A 140 5.21 -7.69 -21.18
C ARG A 140 4.25 -7.13 -20.15
N PRO A 141 2.92 -7.08 -20.42
CA PRO A 141 1.90 -6.70 -19.43
C PRO A 141 1.96 -7.54 -18.14
N ASP A 142 2.74 -8.62 -18.14
CA ASP A 142 2.95 -9.55 -17.03
C ASP A 142 3.99 -9.09 -16.01
N ASP A 143 4.75 -7.99 -16.24
CA ASP A 143 5.76 -7.52 -15.30
C ASP A 143 5.20 -6.64 -14.14
N SER A 144 3.92 -6.29 -14.18
CA SER A 144 3.29 -5.62 -13.05
C SER A 144 3.12 -6.58 -11.87
N PRO A 145 3.60 -6.24 -10.66
CA PRO A 145 3.38 -7.06 -9.47
C PRO A 145 1.88 -7.24 -9.13
N LEU A 146 1.03 -6.31 -9.63
CA LEU A 146 -0.41 -6.32 -9.40
C LEU A 146 -1.13 -7.07 -10.54
N LEU A 147 -1.31 -8.39 -10.36
CA LEU A 147 -1.99 -9.24 -11.34
C LEU A 147 -3.51 -9.11 -11.31
N GLY A 148 -4.14 -9.37 -12.46
CA GLY A 148 -5.59 -9.47 -12.66
C GLY A 148 -6.06 -8.70 -13.88
N HIS A 149 -7.02 -9.25 -14.63
CA HIS A 149 -7.66 -8.62 -15.80
C HIS A 149 -9.16 -8.44 -15.61
N SER A 150 -9.69 -8.85 -14.45
CA SER A 150 -11.08 -8.61 -14.10
C SER A 150 -11.41 -7.12 -14.11
N GLU A 151 -12.66 -6.79 -14.43
CA GLU A 151 -13.11 -5.40 -14.46
C GLU A 151 -12.82 -4.61 -13.15
N PRO A 152 -13.01 -5.20 -11.93
CA PRO A 152 -12.64 -4.53 -10.69
C PRO A 152 -11.15 -4.20 -10.62
N MET A 153 -10.27 -5.07 -11.13
CA MET A 153 -8.82 -4.84 -11.14
C MET A 153 -8.41 -3.81 -12.19
N GLN A 154 -9.08 -3.75 -13.33
CA GLN A 154 -8.85 -2.70 -14.32
C GLN A 154 -9.23 -1.32 -13.78
N ARG A 155 -10.38 -1.21 -13.11
CA ARG A 155 -10.81 0.03 -12.44
C ARG A 155 -9.82 0.44 -11.34
N LEU A 156 -9.34 -0.53 -10.55
CA LEU A 156 -8.34 -0.29 -9.51
C LEU A 156 -7.04 0.28 -10.12
N ARG A 157 -6.52 -0.32 -11.22
CA ARG A 157 -5.33 0.20 -11.91
C ARG A 157 -5.53 1.60 -12.46
N ALA A 158 -6.64 1.86 -13.12
CA ALA A 158 -6.96 3.20 -13.62
C ALA A 158 -6.96 4.25 -12.50
N THR A 159 -7.47 3.88 -11.32
CA THR A 159 -7.43 4.74 -10.13
C THR A 159 -6.01 4.88 -9.58
N ILE A 160 -5.22 3.79 -9.51
CA ILE A 160 -3.82 3.83 -9.10
C ILE A 160 -3.01 4.79 -9.99
N HIS A 161 -3.17 4.73 -11.31
CA HIS A 161 -2.48 5.64 -12.24
C HIS A 161 -2.79 7.12 -11.96
N LYS A 162 -4.05 7.45 -11.63
CA LYS A 162 -4.42 8.81 -11.23
C LYS A 162 -3.79 9.21 -9.89
N LEU A 163 -3.87 8.32 -8.90
CA LEU A 163 -3.35 8.57 -7.54
C LEU A 163 -1.83 8.61 -7.47
N ALA A 164 -1.14 7.87 -8.33
CA ALA A 164 0.31 7.86 -8.37
C ALA A 164 0.89 9.26 -8.64
N ARG A 165 0.22 10.05 -9.45
CA ARG A 165 0.62 11.43 -9.78
C ARG A 165 0.42 12.41 -8.61
N SER A 166 -0.55 12.17 -7.73
CA SER A 166 -0.83 13.02 -6.56
C SER A 166 0.17 12.79 -5.42
N GLN A 167 0.48 13.84 -4.67
CA GLN A 167 1.25 13.75 -3.41
C GLN A 167 0.34 13.58 -2.18
N ALA A 168 -0.98 13.55 -2.39
CA ALA A 168 -1.94 13.38 -1.31
C ALA A 168 -1.74 12.07 -0.54
N PRO A 169 -2.06 12.04 0.75
CA PRO A 169 -2.19 10.79 1.50
C PRO A 169 -3.25 9.89 0.87
N VAL A 170 -2.95 8.60 0.73
CA VAL A 170 -3.89 7.60 0.20
C VAL A 170 -4.15 6.56 1.28
N PHE A 171 -5.42 6.33 1.54
CA PHE A 171 -5.88 5.27 2.44
C PHE A 171 -6.36 4.07 1.63
N ILE A 172 -5.72 2.92 1.84
CA ILE A 172 -5.99 1.68 1.12
C ILE A 172 -6.81 0.76 2.02
N SER A 173 -8.10 0.62 1.72
CA SER A 173 -9.01 -0.27 2.45
C SER A 173 -9.18 -1.59 1.71
N GLY A 174 -9.35 -2.67 2.47
CA GLY A 174 -9.58 -4.00 1.89
C GLY A 174 -9.28 -5.11 2.88
N GLU A 175 -9.87 -6.28 2.65
CA GLU A 175 -9.73 -7.44 3.51
C GLU A 175 -8.27 -7.90 3.66
N SER A 176 -7.99 -8.63 4.74
CA SER A 176 -6.67 -9.24 4.94
C SER A 176 -6.29 -10.12 3.74
N GLY A 177 -5.02 -10.06 3.31
CA GLY A 177 -4.53 -10.86 2.19
C GLY A 177 -5.03 -10.43 0.81
N SER A 178 -5.73 -9.30 0.66
CA SER A 178 -6.23 -8.81 -0.65
C SER A 178 -5.16 -8.21 -1.55
N GLY A 179 -3.96 -7.87 -1.01
CA GLY A 179 -2.84 -7.29 -1.74
C GLY A 179 -2.66 -5.78 -1.55
N LYS A 180 -3.08 -5.22 -0.41
CA LYS A 180 -2.95 -3.78 -0.08
C LYS A 180 -1.53 -3.24 -0.22
N GLU A 181 -0.53 -4.00 0.24
CA GLU A 181 0.88 -3.61 0.11
C GLU A 181 1.34 -3.54 -1.34
N LEU A 182 0.92 -4.49 -2.20
CA LEU A 182 1.23 -4.45 -3.63
C LEU A 182 0.65 -3.22 -4.31
N VAL A 183 -0.56 -2.81 -3.91
CA VAL A 183 -1.19 -1.58 -4.37
C VAL A 183 -0.39 -0.35 -3.95
N ALA A 184 0.08 -0.29 -2.70
CA ALA A 184 0.92 0.81 -2.21
C ALA A 184 2.26 0.89 -2.96
N ARG A 185 2.91 -0.25 -3.21
CA ARG A 185 4.13 -0.33 -4.02
C ARG A 185 3.91 0.14 -5.45
N GLU A 186 2.77 -0.21 -6.05
CA GLU A 186 2.43 0.22 -7.42
C GLU A 186 2.16 1.72 -7.50
N ILE A 187 1.47 2.31 -6.51
CA ILE A 187 1.28 3.77 -6.40
C ILE A 187 2.64 4.48 -6.30
N HIS A 188 3.56 3.96 -5.52
CA HIS A 188 4.92 4.52 -5.40
C HIS A 188 5.70 4.39 -6.70
N ARG A 189 5.72 3.19 -7.32
CA ARG A 189 6.45 2.88 -8.56
C ARG A 189 6.04 3.77 -9.73
N LEU A 190 4.76 4.08 -9.84
CA LEU A 190 4.20 4.93 -10.88
C LEU A 190 4.26 6.43 -10.54
N GLY A 191 4.68 6.76 -9.32
CA GLY A 191 4.72 8.14 -8.82
C GLY A 191 6.05 8.87 -9.09
N PRO A 192 6.10 10.18 -8.82
CA PRO A 192 7.30 11.00 -9.01
C PRO A 192 8.45 10.65 -8.05
N ARG A 193 8.16 9.87 -6.99
CA ARG A 193 9.13 9.40 -6.00
C ARG A 193 9.59 7.95 -6.22
N ALA A 194 9.37 7.36 -7.40
CA ALA A 194 9.66 5.95 -7.69
C ALA A 194 11.13 5.56 -7.48
N GLU A 195 12.08 6.49 -7.66
CA GLU A 195 13.52 6.29 -7.43
C GLU A 195 13.94 6.63 -5.98
N ARG A 196 13.00 6.98 -5.13
CA ARG A 196 13.21 7.34 -3.74
C ARG A 196 12.86 6.16 -2.83
N PRO A 197 13.25 6.20 -1.53
CA PRO A 197 12.93 5.11 -0.62
C PRO A 197 11.42 4.83 -0.51
N PHE A 198 11.05 3.54 -0.53
CA PHE A 198 9.75 3.05 -0.11
C PHE A 198 9.92 2.26 1.18
N VAL A 199 9.41 2.80 2.28
CA VAL A 199 9.56 2.21 3.61
C VAL A 199 8.23 1.63 4.07
N PRO A 200 8.02 0.30 3.96
CA PRO A 200 6.82 -0.36 4.47
C PRO A 200 6.97 -0.64 5.97
N VAL A 201 5.90 -0.39 6.71
CA VAL A 201 5.82 -0.62 8.16
C VAL A 201 4.50 -1.29 8.49
N ASN A 202 4.56 -2.43 9.14
CA ASN A 202 3.37 -3.06 9.73
C ASN A 202 3.23 -2.59 11.17
N CYS A 203 2.22 -1.74 11.43
CA CYS A 203 2.00 -1.14 12.76
C CYS A 203 1.67 -2.20 13.82
N GLY A 204 0.96 -3.26 13.46
CA GLY A 204 0.63 -4.34 14.40
C GLY A 204 1.82 -5.23 14.78
N ALA A 205 2.90 -5.22 14.01
CA ALA A 205 4.08 -6.05 14.27
C ALA A 205 5.10 -5.40 15.23
N ILE A 206 4.98 -4.10 15.51
CA ILE A 206 5.92 -3.37 16.37
C ILE A 206 5.38 -3.36 17.81
N PRO A 207 6.16 -3.84 18.81
CA PRO A 207 5.77 -3.72 20.21
C PRO A 207 5.53 -2.25 20.61
N GLY A 208 4.44 -1.99 21.34
CA GLY A 208 4.02 -0.62 21.68
C GLY A 208 5.10 0.24 22.34
N GLU A 209 5.95 -0.38 23.19
CA GLU A 209 7.05 0.30 23.89
C GLU A 209 8.18 0.75 22.95
N LEU A 210 8.40 0.05 21.83
CA LEU A 210 9.44 0.37 20.86
C LEU A 210 8.94 1.25 19.72
N MET A 211 7.62 1.35 19.55
CA MET A 211 7.00 1.98 18.40
C MET A 211 7.45 3.44 18.21
N GLU A 212 7.54 4.21 19.29
CA GLU A 212 8.00 5.61 19.22
C GLU A 212 9.44 5.72 18.73
N SER A 213 10.31 4.87 19.25
CA SER A 213 11.72 4.81 18.86
C SER A 213 11.89 4.36 17.41
N GLU A 214 11.10 3.38 16.96
CA GLU A 214 11.14 2.92 15.57
C GLU A 214 10.67 3.99 14.60
N PHE A 215 9.54 4.66 14.90
CA PHE A 215 8.99 5.67 14.00
C PHE A 215 9.84 6.95 13.92
N PHE A 216 10.26 7.50 15.07
CA PHE A 216 10.87 8.83 15.14
C PHE A 216 12.37 8.80 15.43
N GLY A 217 12.92 7.63 15.73
CA GLY A 217 14.31 7.48 16.15
C GLY A 217 14.54 7.87 17.61
N HIS A 218 15.73 7.61 18.10
CA HIS A 218 16.15 8.02 19.43
C HIS A 218 17.60 8.45 19.49
N ARG A 219 17.93 9.27 20.49
CA ARG A 219 19.31 9.64 20.81
C ARG A 219 19.86 8.69 21.85
N LYS A 220 21.17 8.49 21.82
CA LYS A 220 21.89 7.74 22.84
C LYS A 220 21.54 8.25 24.24
N GLY A 221 21.18 7.32 25.16
CA GLY A 221 20.79 7.64 26.53
C GLY A 221 19.33 8.09 26.70
N ALA A 222 18.50 8.04 25.68
CA ALA A 222 17.09 8.44 25.76
C ALA A 222 16.25 7.54 26.68
N PHE A 223 16.62 6.27 26.80
CA PHE A 223 16.02 5.29 27.71
C PHE A 223 17.03 4.19 28.08
N THR A 224 16.68 3.36 29.06
CA THR A 224 17.53 2.21 29.46
C THR A 224 17.65 1.23 28.28
N GLY A 225 18.88 1.12 27.71
CA GLY A 225 19.14 0.32 26.51
C GLY A 225 19.47 1.13 25.25
N ALA A 226 19.27 2.43 25.23
CA ALA A 226 19.65 3.32 24.13
C ALA A 226 21.18 3.55 24.11
N THR A 227 21.94 2.57 23.64
CA THR A 227 23.41 2.60 23.61
C THR A 227 23.98 3.44 22.47
N GLN A 228 23.22 3.63 21.39
CA GLN A 228 23.56 4.38 20.17
C GLN A 228 22.42 5.24 19.71
N ASP A 229 22.69 6.19 18.80
CA ASP A 229 21.64 6.91 18.09
C ASP A 229 20.96 5.96 17.10
N HIS A 230 19.63 6.05 16.98
CA HIS A 230 18.83 5.27 16.03
C HIS A 230 18.07 6.19 15.10
N THR A 231 18.17 5.91 13.79
CA THR A 231 17.43 6.66 12.76
C THR A 231 16.05 6.06 12.61
N GLY A 232 14.99 6.87 12.82
CA GLY A 232 13.61 6.41 12.73
C GLY A 232 13.13 6.22 11.28
N LEU A 233 11.99 5.53 11.15
CA LEU A 233 11.35 5.22 9.86
C LEU A 233 10.99 6.47 9.06
N PHE A 234 10.56 7.56 9.70
CA PHE A 234 10.31 8.83 9.02
C PHE A 234 11.55 9.41 8.36
N GLN A 235 12.69 9.36 9.03
CA GLN A 235 13.95 9.83 8.45
C GLN A 235 14.43 8.92 7.33
N SER A 236 14.25 7.60 7.50
CA SER A 236 14.59 6.61 6.46
C SER A 236 13.74 6.75 5.21
N ALA A 237 12.53 7.29 5.35
CA ALA A 237 11.60 7.56 4.25
C ALA A 237 11.72 8.96 3.66
N ASP A 238 12.66 9.79 4.14
CA ASP A 238 12.78 11.19 3.70
C ASP A 238 12.99 11.33 2.20
N GLY A 239 12.25 12.24 1.57
CA GLY A 239 12.16 12.40 0.12
C GLY A 239 11.39 11.28 -0.60
N GLY A 240 10.95 10.22 0.11
CA GLY A 240 10.32 9.02 -0.41
C GLY A 240 8.86 8.82 0.03
N THR A 241 8.51 7.57 0.31
CA THR A 241 7.14 7.16 0.70
C THR A 241 7.20 6.26 1.93
N LEU A 242 6.42 6.58 2.95
CA LEU A 242 6.19 5.74 4.11
C LEU A 242 4.82 5.05 3.97
N PHE A 243 4.82 3.73 3.97
CA PHE A 243 3.60 2.93 3.92
C PHE A 243 3.31 2.34 5.28
N LEU A 244 2.18 2.73 5.87
CA LEU A 244 1.70 2.29 7.19
C LEU A 244 0.64 1.20 6.99
N ASP A 245 1.04 -0.06 7.10
CA ASP A 245 0.08 -1.18 7.08
C ASP A 245 -0.50 -1.39 8.47
N GLU A 246 -1.77 -1.77 8.52
CA GLU A 246 -2.59 -1.96 9.73
C GLU A 246 -2.53 -0.73 10.67
N VAL A 247 -2.74 0.46 10.09
CA VAL A 247 -2.69 1.73 10.82
C VAL A 247 -3.71 1.82 11.96
N ALA A 248 -4.77 1.03 11.93
CA ALA A 248 -5.77 0.93 13.00
C ALA A 248 -5.20 0.39 14.32
N ASP A 249 -4.08 -0.35 14.27
CA ASP A 249 -3.45 -0.97 15.43
C ASP A 249 -2.54 0.01 16.20
N LEU A 250 -2.40 1.25 15.71
CA LEU A 250 -1.61 2.27 16.41
C LEU A 250 -2.25 2.66 17.75
N PRO A 251 -1.49 2.62 18.86
CA PRO A 251 -1.97 3.14 20.17
C PRO A 251 -2.30 4.64 20.09
N LEU A 252 -3.31 5.09 20.85
CA LEU A 252 -3.72 6.49 20.86
C LEU A 252 -2.58 7.52 21.07
N PRO A 253 -1.59 7.28 21.96
CA PRO A 253 -0.45 8.19 22.09
C PRO A 253 0.38 8.31 20.81
N MET A 254 0.54 7.20 20.06
CA MET A 254 1.26 7.20 18.79
C MET A 254 0.49 7.90 17.67
N GLN A 255 -0.84 7.80 17.68
CA GLN A 255 -1.70 8.52 16.73
C GLN A 255 -1.51 10.05 16.85
N VAL A 256 -1.34 10.58 18.08
CA VAL A 256 -1.06 12.01 18.30
C VAL A 256 0.28 12.43 17.68
N LYS A 257 1.32 11.61 17.88
CA LYS A 257 2.66 11.91 17.36
C LYS A 257 2.72 11.77 15.84
N LEU A 258 2.04 10.76 15.29
CA LEU A 258 1.91 10.58 13.85
C LEU A 258 1.19 11.77 13.21
N LEU A 259 0.09 12.24 13.81
CA LEU A 259 -0.64 13.41 13.32
C LEU A 259 0.27 14.64 13.24
N ARG A 260 1.04 14.93 14.32
CA ARG A 260 1.99 16.04 14.33
C ARG A 260 3.04 15.91 13.23
N ALA A 261 3.66 14.73 13.10
CA ALA A 261 4.67 14.49 12.05
C ALA A 261 4.14 14.76 10.63
N ILE A 262 2.87 14.38 10.37
CA ILE A 262 2.23 14.63 9.06
C ILE A 262 1.87 16.11 8.87
N GLN A 263 1.43 16.81 9.92
CA GLN A 263 0.99 18.20 9.85
C GLN A 263 2.17 19.17 9.77
N GLU A 264 3.17 18.98 10.62
CA GLU A 264 4.32 19.88 10.80
C GLU A 264 5.45 19.55 9.80
N ARG A 265 5.35 18.40 9.08
CA ARG A 265 6.41 17.86 8.23
C ARG A 265 7.75 17.82 8.95
N ALA A 266 7.72 17.54 10.22
CA ALA A 266 8.90 17.48 11.09
C ALA A 266 8.69 16.41 12.17
N ILE A 267 9.80 15.83 12.61
CA ILE A 267 9.78 14.82 13.67
C ILE A 267 10.76 15.22 14.77
N LYS A 268 10.47 14.75 16.00
CA LYS A 268 11.36 14.92 17.13
C LYS A 268 11.80 13.55 17.66
N PRO A 269 13.09 13.18 17.53
CA PRO A 269 13.58 11.91 18.09
C PRO A 269 13.41 11.83 19.61
N VAL A 270 13.23 10.61 20.14
CA VAL A 270 13.13 10.37 21.59
C VAL A 270 14.44 10.82 22.27
N GLY A 271 14.34 11.65 23.32
CA GLY A 271 15.48 12.27 23.98
C GLY A 271 16.14 13.43 23.20
N GLY A 272 15.65 13.74 22.01
CA GLY A 272 16.13 14.88 21.21
C GLY A 272 15.44 16.19 21.63
N THR A 273 16.12 17.32 21.43
CA THR A 273 15.59 18.67 21.69
C THR A 273 15.18 19.41 20.41
N ARG A 274 15.73 19.01 19.25
CA ARG A 274 15.49 19.65 17.95
C ARG A 274 14.52 18.85 17.12
N GLU A 275 13.67 19.55 16.38
CA GLU A 275 12.86 18.99 15.32
C GLU A 275 13.70 18.84 14.05
N ILE A 276 13.42 17.75 13.31
CA ILE A 276 14.08 17.41 12.06
C ILE A 276 13.01 17.47 10.98
N PRO A 277 13.13 18.37 9.99
CA PRO A 277 12.18 18.42 8.88
C PRO A 277 12.26 17.12 8.06
N VAL A 278 11.11 16.62 7.59
CA VAL A 278 11.00 15.42 6.77
C VAL A 278 9.95 15.65 5.67
N ASP A 279 10.28 15.27 4.44
CA ASP A 279 9.35 15.30 3.31
C ASP A 279 8.97 13.88 2.91
N VAL A 280 7.87 13.36 3.46
CA VAL A 280 7.45 11.98 3.29
C VAL A 280 6.02 11.91 2.75
N ARG A 281 5.83 11.19 1.63
CA ARG A 281 4.49 10.83 1.17
C ARG A 281 3.95 9.69 2.03
N ILE A 282 2.73 9.85 2.56
CA ILE A 282 2.09 8.84 3.42
C ILE A 282 1.09 8.02 2.61
N LEU A 283 1.26 6.71 2.63
CA LEU A 283 0.26 5.72 2.23
C LEU A 283 -0.11 4.93 3.48
N SER A 284 -1.38 4.67 3.70
CA SER A 284 -1.85 3.90 4.86
C SER A 284 -2.82 2.80 4.44
N ALA A 285 -2.81 1.69 5.16
CA ALA A 285 -3.72 0.58 4.90
C ALA A 285 -4.24 -0.03 6.19
N THR A 286 -5.44 -0.59 6.14
CA THR A 286 -5.97 -1.48 7.16
C THR A 286 -7.09 -2.35 6.62
N HIS A 287 -7.40 -3.44 7.29
CA HIS A 287 -8.59 -4.26 7.05
C HIS A 287 -9.74 -3.90 7.99
N HIS A 288 -9.50 -3.05 8.99
CA HIS A 288 -10.50 -2.59 9.95
C HIS A 288 -11.29 -1.39 9.41
N ASP A 289 -12.54 -1.28 9.87
CA ASP A 289 -13.37 -0.09 9.65
C ASP A 289 -12.90 1.05 10.58
N LEU A 290 -12.14 2.02 10.00
CA LEU A 290 -11.63 3.17 10.76
C LEU A 290 -12.74 4.09 11.26
N GLU A 291 -13.86 4.22 10.53
CA GLU A 291 -14.99 5.05 11.00
C GLU A 291 -15.61 4.45 12.26
N LYS A 292 -15.74 3.12 12.30
CA LYS A 292 -16.18 2.42 13.50
C LYS A 292 -15.16 2.59 14.63
N ALA A 293 -13.87 2.48 14.36
CA ALA A 293 -12.83 2.69 15.36
C ALA A 293 -12.83 4.12 15.94
N VAL A 294 -13.14 5.13 15.12
CA VAL A 294 -13.32 6.53 15.55
C VAL A 294 -14.53 6.65 16.49
N ARG A 295 -15.69 6.08 16.10
CA ARG A 295 -16.90 6.10 16.95
C ARG A 295 -16.69 5.41 18.30
N GLU A 296 -15.88 4.37 18.35
CA GLU A 296 -15.53 3.64 19.57
C GLU A 296 -14.38 4.28 20.37
N GLY A 297 -13.83 5.39 19.92
CA GLY A 297 -12.73 6.11 20.60
C GLY A 297 -11.37 5.40 20.53
N ARG A 298 -11.23 4.35 19.71
CA ARG A 298 -9.97 3.63 19.50
C ARG A 298 -9.06 4.30 18.46
N PHE A 299 -9.63 5.15 17.61
CA PHE A 299 -8.91 5.93 16.62
C PHE A 299 -9.31 7.40 16.69
N ARG A 300 -8.35 8.31 16.55
CA ARG A 300 -8.61 9.76 16.61
C ARG A 300 -9.24 10.25 15.32
N GLN A 301 -10.25 11.07 15.44
CA GLN A 301 -10.96 11.67 14.32
C GLN A 301 -10.08 12.59 13.47
N ASP A 302 -9.21 13.39 14.13
CA ASP A 302 -8.30 14.31 13.44
C ASP A 302 -7.27 13.57 12.56
N LEU A 303 -6.71 12.48 13.07
CA LEU A 303 -5.81 11.62 12.29
C LEU A 303 -6.54 10.91 11.15
N TYR A 304 -7.77 10.43 11.39
CA TYR A 304 -8.60 9.79 10.35
C TYR A 304 -8.75 10.72 9.13
N TYR A 305 -9.17 11.98 9.33
CA TYR A 305 -9.32 12.92 8.23
C TYR A 305 -8.00 13.29 7.55
N ARG A 306 -6.88 13.21 8.25
CA ARG A 306 -5.56 13.50 7.68
C ARG A 306 -5.01 12.35 6.84
N LEU A 307 -5.33 11.10 7.19
CA LEU A 307 -4.93 9.90 6.44
C LEU A 307 -5.91 9.56 5.31
N ASN A 308 -7.21 9.64 5.58
CA ASN A 308 -8.26 9.30 4.63
C ASN A 308 -8.65 10.49 3.75
N VAL A 309 -7.65 11.06 3.05
CA VAL A 309 -7.89 12.10 2.04
C VAL A 309 -8.48 11.47 0.78
N ILE A 310 -7.86 10.39 0.30
CA ILE A 310 -8.35 9.63 -0.85
C ILE A 310 -8.41 8.15 -0.44
N GLU A 311 -9.60 7.57 -0.51
CA GLU A 311 -9.79 6.15 -0.24
C GLU A 311 -9.68 5.32 -1.52
N LEU A 312 -8.90 4.24 -1.46
CA LEU A 312 -8.76 3.25 -2.53
C LEU A 312 -9.15 1.86 -2.00
N LYS A 313 -10.24 1.31 -2.51
CA LYS A 313 -10.75 0.00 -2.10
C LYS A 313 -10.16 -1.12 -2.94
N VAL A 314 -9.49 -2.08 -2.29
CA VAL A 314 -8.95 -3.28 -2.97
C VAL A 314 -10.04 -4.35 -2.99
N PRO A 315 -10.45 -4.85 -4.18
CA PRO A 315 -11.51 -5.85 -4.27
C PRO A 315 -11.05 -7.17 -3.66
N PRO A 316 -11.92 -7.84 -2.87
CA PRO A 316 -11.63 -9.18 -2.37
C PRO A 316 -11.60 -10.20 -3.52
N LEU A 317 -10.90 -11.33 -3.32
CA LEU A 317 -10.66 -12.32 -4.37
C LEU A 317 -11.96 -12.92 -4.93
N ARG A 318 -12.98 -13.10 -4.09
CA ARG A 318 -14.31 -13.57 -4.51
C ARG A 318 -15.02 -12.67 -5.53
N ASN A 319 -14.66 -11.37 -5.60
CA ASN A 319 -15.21 -10.40 -6.56
C ASN A 319 -14.38 -10.32 -7.85
N ARG A 320 -13.25 -11.08 -7.93
CA ARG A 320 -12.35 -11.15 -9.10
C ARG A 320 -11.98 -12.60 -9.44
N ARG A 321 -12.99 -13.49 -9.45
CA ARG A 321 -12.78 -14.93 -9.66
C ARG A 321 -12.06 -15.27 -10.96
N GLY A 322 -12.24 -14.47 -12.03
CA GLY A 322 -11.52 -14.64 -13.30
C GLY A 322 -10.02 -14.45 -13.22
N ASP A 323 -9.50 -13.88 -12.10
CA ASP A 323 -8.07 -13.69 -11.91
C ASP A 323 -7.41 -14.87 -11.16
N ILE A 324 -8.21 -15.81 -10.59
CA ILE A 324 -7.72 -16.93 -9.76
C ILE A 324 -6.75 -17.80 -10.55
N GLU A 325 -7.07 -18.15 -11.80
CA GLU A 325 -6.23 -18.99 -12.65
C GLU A 325 -4.83 -18.39 -12.84
N ARG A 326 -4.73 -17.11 -13.17
CA ARG A 326 -3.46 -16.42 -13.38
C ARG A 326 -2.68 -16.23 -12.07
N LEU A 327 -3.38 -15.91 -10.98
CA LEU A 327 -2.77 -15.81 -9.67
C LEU A 327 -2.20 -17.17 -9.26
N ALA A 328 -2.95 -18.24 -9.42
CA ALA A 328 -2.52 -19.60 -9.12
C ALA A 328 -1.31 -20.01 -9.96
N ALA A 329 -1.34 -19.76 -11.27
CA ALA A 329 -0.22 -20.06 -12.16
C ALA A 329 1.07 -19.34 -11.74
N ARG A 330 0.97 -18.04 -11.36
CA ARG A 330 2.14 -17.28 -10.87
C ARG A 330 2.65 -17.79 -9.52
N ILE A 331 1.74 -18.12 -8.61
CA ILE A 331 2.11 -18.67 -7.28
C ILE A 331 2.82 -20.01 -7.48
N LEU A 332 2.29 -20.92 -8.30
CA LEU A 332 2.89 -22.22 -8.57
C LEU A 332 4.25 -22.10 -9.25
N ARG A 333 4.40 -21.18 -10.20
CA ARG A 333 5.71 -20.89 -10.82
C ARG A 333 6.72 -20.47 -9.76
N ARG A 334 6.38 -19.52 -8.90
CA ARG A 334 7.25 -19.09 -7.80
C ARG A 334 7.62 -20.24 -6.86
N ILE A 335 6.67 -21.13 -6.53
CA ILE A 335 6.91 -22.31 -5.72
C ILE A 335 7.85 -23.28 -6.45
N SER A 336 7.65 -23.50 -7.74
CA SER A 336 8.50 -24.37 -8.59
C SER A 336 9.95 -23.86 -8.64
N GLU A 337 10.13 -22.56 -8.83
CA GLU A 337 11.44 -21.90 -8.84
C GLU A 337 12.15 -22.03 -7.47
N GLN A 338 11.44 -21.78 -6.36
CA GLN A 338 11.99 -21.87 -5.01
C GLN A 338 12.38 -23.29 -4.60
N TRP A 339 11.67 -24.30 -5.12
CA TRP A 339 11.89 -25.69 -4.74
C TRP A 339 12.75 -26.43 -5.76
N GLU A 340 13.16 -25.77 -6.85
CA GLU A 340 13.91 -26.37 -7.97
C GLU A 340 13.19 -27.62 -8.51
N THR A 341 11.86 -27.61 -8.45
CA THR A 341 11.00 -28.65 -8.99
C THR A 341 10.52 -28.22 -10.37
N GLY A 342 10.33 -29.17 -11.27
CA GLY A 342 9.74 -28.82 -12.59
C GLY A 342 8.41 -28.10 -12.43
N ASP A 343 7.97 -27.42 -13.49
CA ASP A 343 6.75 -26.61 -13.52
C ASP A 343 5.55 -27.37 -12.96
N LEU A 344 4.87 -26.76 -11.98
CA LEU A 344 3.65 -27.27 -11.38
C LEU A 344 2.47 -26.63 -12.10
N GLU A 345 1.48 -27.45 -12.45
CA GLU A 345 0.26 -27.01 -13.14
C GLU A 345 -0.98 -27.44 -12.37
N LEU A 346 -2.08 -26.67 -12.53
CA LEU A 346 -3.39 -27.01 -12.01
C LEU A 346 -4.17 -27.83 -13.04
N ALA A 347 -4.74 -28.94 -12.61
CA ALA A 347 -5.74 -29.66 -13.39
C ALA A 347 -7.07 -28.86 -13.45
N PRO A 348 -7.91 -29.06 -14.47
CA PRO A 348 -9.19 -28.34 -14.60
C PRO A 348 -10.15 -28.53 -13.42
N ASP A 349 -10.15 -29.71 -12.79
CA ASP A 349 -10.93 -30.03 -11.59
C ASP A 349 -10.45 -29.21 -10.37
N ALA A 350 -9.14 -29.08 -10.19
CA ALA A 350 -8.53 -28.26 -9.15
C ALA A 350 -8.86 -26.78 -9.33
N LEU A 351 -8.77 -26.27 -10.56
CA LEU A 351 -9.13 -24.88 -10.87
C LEU A 351 -10.62 -24.62 -10.60
N ALA A 352 -11.51 -25.55 -10.97
CA ALA A 352 -12.95 -25.43 -10.71
C ALA A 352 -13.24 -25.38 -9.20
N ALA A 353 -12.56 -26.22 -8.39
CA ALA A 353 -12.67 -26.20 -6.94
C ALA A 353 -12.24 -24.86 -6.34
N LEU A 354 -11.10 -24.30 -6.79
CA LEU A 354 -10.63 -22.99 -6.37
C LEU A 354 -11.60 -21.86 -6.74
N GLN A 355 -12.15 -21.87 -7.97
CA GLN A 355 -13.10 -20.85 -8.42
C GLN A 355 -14.43 -20.89 -7.66
N GLY A 356 -14.81 -22.05 -7.11
CA GLY A 356 -15.98 -22.22 -6.26
C GLY A 356 -15.80 -21.70 -4.84
N HIS A 357 -14.56 -21.53 -4.37
CA HIS A 357 -14.27 -21.15 -2.98
C HIS A 357 -14.43 -19.63 -2.75
N GLY A 358 -14.77 -19.25 -1.51
CA GLY A 358 -15.06 -17.86 -1.12
C GLY A 358 -13.83 -17.04 -0.74
N PHE A 359 -12.71 -17.66 -0.42
CA PHE A 359 -11.44 -17.05 -0.01
C PHE A 359 -11.57 -15.95 1.06
N PRO A 360 -11.99 -16.24 2.29
CA PRO A 360 -12.02 -15.25 3.37
C PRO A 360 -10.62 -14.64 3.65
N GLY A 361 -9.54 -15.42 3.47
CA GLY A 361 -8.15 -14.95 3.55
C GLY A 361 -7.56 -14.44 2.23
N ASN A 362 -8.39 -14.30 1.17
CA ASN A 362 -8.03 -13.76 -0.14
C ASN A 362 -6.80 -14.44 -0.78
N VAL A 363 -5.86 -13.66 -1.33
CA VAL A 363 -4.67 -14.18 -2.03
C VAL A 363 -3.74 -14.92 -1.07
N ARG A 364 -3.63 -14.47 0.19
CA ARG A 364 -2.80 -15.16 1.20
C ARG A 364 -3.32 -16.58 1.50
N GLU A 365 -4.64 -16.76 1.53
CA GLU A 365 -5.25 -18.08 1.65
C GLU A 365 -5.01 -18.93 0.41
N LEU A 366 -5.19 -18.36 -0.78
CA LEU A 366 -4.87 -19.03 -2.05
C LEU A 366 -3.40 -19.49 -2.09
N GLU A 367 -2.45 -18.64 -1.68
CA GLU A 367 -1.02 -19.01 -1.57
C GLU A 367 -0.81 -20.20 -0.63
N ASN A 368 -1.40 -20.18 0.56
CA ASN A 368 -1.28 -21.27 1.53
C ASN A 368 -1.89 -22.59 1.01
N ILE A 369 -3.05 -22.52 0.35
CA ILE A 369 -3.70 -23.70 -0.25
C ILE A 369 -2.80 -24.29 -1.33
N LEU A 370 -2.28 -23.48 -2.24
CA LEU A 370 -1.42 -23.94 -3.33
C LEU A 370 -0.06 -24.46 -2.83
N GLU A 371 0.52 -23.84 -1.83
CA GLU A 371 1.77 -24.31 -1.21
C GLU A 371 1.58 -25.69 -0.56
N ARG A 372 0.44 -25.89 0.12
CA ARG A 372 0.06 -27.19 0.69
C ARG A 372 -0.19 -28.22 -0.41
N ALA A 373 -0.98 -27.86 -1.44
CA ALA A 373 -1.27 -28.76 -2.55
C ALA A 373 0.00 -29.18 -3.31
N ALA A 374 0.93 -28.24 -3.55
CA ALA A 374 2.22 -28.52 -4.17
C ALA A 374 3.09 -29.46 -3.31
N THR A 375 2.98 -29.38 -1.98
CA THR A 375 3.69 -30.28 -1.05
C THR A 375 3.16 -31.71 -1.11
N LEU A 376 1.84 -31.87 -1.26
CA LEU A 376 1.17 -33.19 -1.25
C LEU A 376 1.09 -33.84 -2.63
N CYS A 377 1.33 -33.09 -3.70
CA CYS A 377 1.28 -33.60 -5.06
C CYS A 377 2.48 -34.52 -5.36
N GLU A 378 2.22 -35.74 -5.83
CA GLU A 378 3.27 -36.70 -6.22
C GLU A 378 3.82 -36.48 -7.63
N GLY A 379 3.20 -35.61 -8.43
CA GLY A 379 3.57 -35.29 -9.81
C GLY A 379 3.78 -33.81 -10.05
N ARG A 380 3.53 -33.37 -11.29
CA ARG A 380 3.54 -31.97 -11.70
C ARG A 380 2.14 -31.37 -11.80
N LEU A 381 1.11 -32.20 -11.85
CA LEU A 381 -0.27 -31.80 -12.03
C LEU A 381 -1.01 -31.91 -10.68
N ILE A 382 -1.55 -30.78 -10.23
CA ILE A 382 -2.31 -30.68 -8.98
C ILE A 382 -3.78 -30.90 -9.29
N HIS A 383 -4.37 -31.97 -8.74
CA HIS A 383 -5.80 -32.31 -8.85
C HIS A 383 -6.60 -31.77 -7.67
N ALA A 384 -7.94 -31.81 -7.76
CA ALA A 384 -8.83 -31.37 -6.72
C ALA A 384 -8.60 -32.11 -5.38
N ASP A 385 -8.22 -33.38 -5.42
CA ASP A 385 -7.92 -34.20 -4.24
C ASP A 385 -6.66 -33.73 -3.47
N ASN A 386 -5.77 -32.95 -4.13
CA ASN A 386 -4.61 -32.34 -3.48
C ASN A 386 -4.96 -31.00 -2.85
N ILE A 387 -6.15 -30.44 -3.12
CA ILE A 387 -6.61 -29.14 -2.65
C ILE A 387 -7.46 -29.34 -1.39
N ASP A 388 -6.88 -29.03 -0.26
CA ASP A 388 -7.61 -29.00 1.02
C ASP A 388 -8.24 -27.61 1.21
N LEU A 389 -9.50 -27.46 0.83
CA LEU A 389 -10.27 -26.25 1.07
C LEU A 389 -10.85 -26.31 2.47
N PRO A 390 -10.53 -25.33 3.35
CA PRO A 390 -11.20 -25.26 4.63
C PRO A 390 -12.73 -25.20 4.38
N ALA A 391 -13.46 -26.10 5.02
CA ALA A 391 -14.90 -26.08 4.91
C ALA A 391 -15.39 -24.64 5.17
N THR A 392 -16.20 -24.10 4.26
CA THR A 392 -16.81 -22.78 4.36
C THR A 392 -17.84 -22.73 5.50
N GLY A 393 -17.41 -23.08 6.69
CA GLY A 393 -18.19 -23.26 7.91
C GLY A 393 -17.81 -22.35 9.05
N LEU A 394 -17.18 -21.17 8.75
CA LEU A 394 -17.36 -20.02 9.62
C LEU A 394 -18.65 -19.34 9.17
N GLY A 395 -19.77 -20.02 9.42
CA GLY A 395 -21.10 -19.44 9.34
C GLY A 395 -21.07 -18.17 10.17
N THR A 396 -21.30 -17.04 9.52
CA THR A 396 -21.96 -15.91 10.16
C THR A 396 -23.31 -16.40 10.62
N GLU A 397 -23.35 -17.06 11.77
CA GLU A 397 -24.59 -17.05 12.56
C GLU A 397 -24.85 -15.56 12.85
N PRO A 398 -26.05 -15.06 12.52
CA PRO A 398 -26.42 -13.73 12.96
C PRO A 398 -26.32 -13.77 14.49
N VAL A 399 -25.49 -12.88 15.04
CA VAL A 399 -25.45 -12.60 16.46
C VAL A 399 -26.88 -12.14 16.81
N MET A 400 -27.73 -13.07 17.21
CA MET A 400 -28.96 -12.75 17.91
C MET A 400 -28.51 -12.07 19.20
N ASP A 401 -28.91 -10.82 19.33
CA ASP A 401 -28.88 -10.04 20.56
C ASP A 401 -29.31 -10.93 21.73
N ARG A 402 -28.34 -11.47 22.46
CA ARG A 402 -28.58 -12.06 23.77
C ARG A 402 -28.42 -10.95 24.79
N ALA A 403 -29.51 -10.69 25.47
CA ALA A 403 -29.58 -9.79 26.61
C ALA A 403 -28.43 -10.04 27.61
N PRO A 404 -27.97 -8.99 28.29
CA PRO A 404 -26.87 -9.06 29.24
C PRO A 404 -27.34 -9.57 30.58
N ASP A 405 -27.44 -10.88 30.77
CA ASP A 405 -27.55 -11.48 32.11
C ASP A 405 -27.35 -13.01 32.02
N SER A 406 -26.10 -13.45 32.02
CA SER A 406 -25.71 -14.79 32.46
C SER A 406 -24.20 -14.79 32.79
N PRO A 407 -23.79 -15.36 33.92
CA PRO A 407 -22.40 -15.42 34.33
C PRO A 407 -21.55 -16.29 33.38
N PRO A 408 -20.24 -15.99 33.22
CA PRO A 408 -19.37 -16.72 32.31
C PRO A 408 -19.18 -18.18 32.78
N ASP A 409 -19.44 -19.10 31.88
CA ASP A 409 -19.23 -20.54 32.05
C ASP A 409 -17.71 -20.83 32.09
N PRO A 410 -17.15 -21.47 33.13
CA PRO A 410 -15.70 -21.67 33.29
C PRO A 410 -15.10 -22.72 32.37
N ASP A 411 -15.88 -23.36 31.47
CA ASP A 411 -15.45 -24.52 30.69
C ASP A 411 -14.84 -24.20 29.30
N HIS A 412 -14.87 -22.93 28.85
CA HIS A 412 -14.30 -22.55 27.56
C HIS A 412 -12.81 -22.24 27.59
N SER A 413 -12.24 -21.83 28.72
CA SER A 413 -10.79 -21.61 28.88
C SER A 413 -10.02 -22.92 28.94
N ALA A 414 -10.58 -23.94 29.57
CA ALA A 414 -9.94 -25.26 29.72
C ALA A 414 -9.87 -26.05 28.41
N ARG A 415 -10.84 -25.88 27.50
CA ARG A 415 -10.81 -26.53 26.16
C ARG A 415 -9.73 -25.94 25.25
N ASN A 416 -9.56 -24.63 25.25
CA ASN A 416 -8.52 -23.98 24.45
C ASN A 416 -7.08 -24.28 24.93
N GLU A 417 -6.88 -24.51 26.23
CA GLU A 417 -5.58 -24.91 26.76
C GLU A 417 -5.30 -26.41 26.51
N ALA A 418 -6.32 -27.25 26.57
CA ALA A 418 -6.17 -28.68 26.27
C ALA A 418 -5.88 -28.93 24.77
N ASP A 419 -6.52 -28.20 23.86
CA ASP A 419 -6.26 -28.29 22.41
C ASP A 419 -4.84 -27.79 22.06
N ARG A 420 -4.38 -26.69 22.66
CA ARG A 420 -2.98 -26.21 22.49
C ARG A 420 -1.96 -27.18 23.04
N ALA A 421 -2.23 -27.77 24.22
CA ALA A 421 -1.34 -28.75 24.81
C ALA A 421 -1.26 -30.06 23.98
N LEU A 422 -2.35 -30.43 23.32
CA LEU A 422 -2.38 -31.58 22.40
C LEU A 422 -1.59 -31.30 21.12
N ASP A 423 -1.75 -30.11 20.53
CA ASP A 423 -1.00 -29.69 19.34
C ASP A 423 0.50 -29.60 19.63
N ASP A 424 0.91 -29.07 20.79
CA ASP A 424 2.31 -29.01 21.21
C ASP A 424 2.89 -30.41 21.46
N GLN A 425 2.12 -31.34 22.02
CA GLN A 425 2.53 -32.74 22.20
C GLN A 425 2.69 -33.46 20.86
N LEU A 426 1.76 -33.30 19.93
CA LEU A 426 1.86 -33.84 18.57
C LEU A 426 3.07 -33.30 17.82
N ALA A 427 3.32 -32.00 17.89
CA ALA A 427 4.51 -31.38 17.29
C ALA A 427 5.82 -31.88 17.92
N ALA A 428 5.85 -32.11 19.22
CA ALA A 428 7.03 -32.68 19.91
C ALA A 428 7.28 -34.14 19.50
N GLN A 429 6.25 -34.97 19.39
CA GLN A 429 6.37 -36.36 18.92
C GLN A 429 6.81 -36.41 17.46
N GLU A 430 6.26 -35.57 16.59
CA GLU A 430 6.66 -35.49 15.18
C GLU A 430 8.15 -35.06 15.04
N ARG A 431 8.57 -34.06 15.83
CA ARG A 431 9.99 -33.63 15.89
C ARG A 431 10.92 -34.75 16.30
N GLN A 432 10.53 -35.52 17.31
CA GLN A 432 11.32 -36.63 17.81
C GLN A 432 11.42 -37.79 16.79
N ALA A 433 10.33 -38.14 16.11
CA ALA A 433 10.31 -39.15 15.06
C ALA A 433 11.21 -38.78 13.87
N ILE A 434 11.16 -37.52 13.42
CA ILE A 434 12.00 -37.03 12.34
C ILE A 434 13.49 -37.01 12.74
N ALA A 435 13.81 -36.55 13.94
CA ALA A 435 15.18 -36.54 14.45
C ALA A 435 15.77 -37.97 14.54
N THR A 436 14.99 -38.93 15.03
CA THR A 436 15.39 -40.34 15.11
C THR A 436 15.64 -40.93 13.72
N ALA A 437 14.75 -40.68 12.76
CA ALA A 437 14.92 -41.16 11.38
C ALA A 437 16.19 -40.57 10.71
N LEU A 438 16.44 -39.28 10.92
CA LEU A 438 17.66 -38.61 10.41
C LEU A 438 18.94 -39.21 11.05
N GLN A 439 18.93 -39.48 12.34
CA GLN A 439 20.08 -40.17 13.02
C GLN A 439 20.32 -41.57 12.49
N GLN A 440 19.26 -42.36 12.28
CA GLN A 440 19.37 -43.72 11.75
C GLN A 440 19.87 -43.76 10.30
N THR A 441 19.63 -42.73 9.54
CA THR A 441 20.03 -42.61 8.12
C THR A 441 21.30 -41.78 7.92
N GLY A 442 22.02 -41.43 9.01
CA GLY A 442 23.26 -40.64 8.93
C GLY A 442 23.08 -39.26 8.28
N GLY A 443 21.93 -38.64 8.45
CA GLY A 443 21.61 -37.32 7.86
C GLY A 443 21.06 -37.38 6.44
N ASN A 444 20.90 -38.57 5.84
CA ASN A 444 20.36 -38.72 4.49
C ASN A 444 18.83 -38.49 4.48
N ARG A 445 18.44 -37.31 4.08
CA ARG A 445 17.03 -36.85 4.07
C ARG A 445 16.12 -37.70 3.18
N THR A 446 16.64 -38.25 2.08
CA THR A 446 15.86 -39.13 1.18
C THR A 446 15.60 -40.51 1.81
N ALA A 447 16.59 -41.05 2.50
CA ALA A 447 16.47 -42.34 3.22
C ALA A 447 15.56 -42.15 4.45
N ALA A 448 15.68 -41.06 5.19
CA ALA A 448 14.83 -40.72 6.34
C ALA A 448 13.35 -40.55 5.92
N ALA A 449 13.08 -39.93 4.78
CA ALA A 449 11.71 -39.82 4.23
C ALA A 449 11.11 -41.22 3.98
N ARG A 450 11.85 -42.09 3.34
CA ARG A 450 11.39 -43.50 3.10
C ARG A 450 11.13 -44.24 4.39
N LEU A 451 11.97 -44.07 5.40
CA LEU A 451 11.84 -44.74 6.70
C LEU A 451 10.62 -44.31 7.48
N LEU A 452 10.19 -43.03 7.27
CA LEU A 452 8.98 -42.45 7.88
C LEU A 452 7.72 -42.65 7.02
N GLY A 453 7.83 -43.30 5.85
CA GLY A 453 6.70 -43.46 4.92
C GLY A 453 6.28 -42.14 4.30
N LEU A 454 7.15 -41.11 4.25
CA LEU A 454 6.89 -39.78 3.72
C LEU A 454 7.58 -39.60 2.36
N SER A 455 7.03 -38.77 1.50
CA SER A 455 7.76 -38.29 0.33
C SER A 455 8.90 -37.34 0.77
N PHE A 456 9.96 -37.23 -0.05
CA PHE A 456 11.06 -36.30 0.22
C PHE A 456 10.59 -34.85 0.44
N ARG A 457 9.56 -34.44 -0.33
CA ARG A 457 8.92 -33.12 -0.20
C ARG A 457 8.22 -32.93 1.13
N GLN A 458 7.46 -33.94 1.57
CA GLN A 458 6.77 -33.90 2.88
C GLN A 458 7.77 -33.79 4.04
N LEU A 459 8.87 -34.54 3.99
CA LEU A 459 9.90 -34.45 5.03
C LEU A 459 10.56 -33.06 5.04
N ARG A 460 10.89 -32.50 3.87
CA ARG A 460 11.51 -31.16 3.75
C ARG A 460 10.59 -30.06 4.30
N TYR A 461 9.30 -30.13 4.00
CA TYR A 461 8.31 -29.19 4.55
C TYR A 461 8.24 -29.27 6.09
N ARG A 462 8.18 -30.48 6.64
CA ARG A 462 8.09 -30.71 8.09
C ARG A 462 9.38 -30.26 8.80
N LEU A 463 10.54 -30.50 8.21
CA LEU A 463 11.82 -29.98 8.71
C LEU A 463 11.82 -28.46 8.82
N LYS A 464 11.37 -27.77 7.75
CA LYS A 464 11.27 -26.30 7.73
C LYS A 464 10.25 -25.78 8.77
N LYS A 465 9.08 -26.43 8.87
CA LYS A 465 8.02 -26.06 9.83
C LYS A 465 8.45 -26.24 11.28
N LEU A 466 9.24 -27.28 11.56
CA LEU A 466 9.71 -27.62 12.90
C LEU A 466 11.06 -26.98 13.26
N GLY A 467 11.68 -26.23 12.36
CA GLY A 467 12.97 -25.56 12.59
C GLY A 467 14.13 -26.52 12.78
N ILE A 468 14.10 -27.70 12.15
CA ILE A 468 15.18 -28.70 12.17
C ILE A 468 15.98 -28.52 10.88
N GLU A 469 17.20 -27.98 10.95
CA GLU A 469 18.13 -27.87 9.83
C GLU A 469 18.82 -29.18 9.44
#